data_117aa0503323b438e6bf1fcea17203c9
#
_entry.id   117aa0503323b438e6bf1fcea17203c9
#
_cell.length_a   1.000
_cell.length_b   1.000
_cell.length_c   1.000
_cell.angle_alpha   90.00
_cell.angle_beta   90.00
_cell.angle_gamma   90.00
#
_symmetry.space_group_name_H-M   'P 1'
#
loop_
_entity.id
_entity.type
_entity.pdbx_description
1 polymer ?
#
loop_
_entity_poly.entity_id
_entity_poly.type
_entity_poly.pdbx_seq_one_letter_code
_entity_poly.pdbx_strand_id
1 'polypeptide(L)'
;MATLSKGSLFDPELVSDLINKVKGKSSLVTLSQQKPIPFNGQKEFTFTMDSEIDIVAENGQKSHGGVSVAPLTIVPIKVEYGARISDEFIYASEKEQIDIVKAFNDGYARKLARGLDLMAFHGINPRSGTASAIIGDNHFDSKVTQTVDFNAADPDANIEAAASLIQGSEGVISGMAMDPQFSSALAAYKVNGVKQFPELAWGANPGAVRGIPTDINRTVSNGKNDLVIIGDFSSMFQWGYAKEIPLEVIKYGDPDGSGKDLKNYNQVYLRSETYLGWGIMDGNSFARVIKTGG
;
A
#
# COMPACT_ATOMS: atom_id res chain seq x y z
N MET A 1 -39.50 19.51 2.18
CA MET A 1 -38.07 19.20 2.37
C MET A 1 -37.82 17.84 1.79
N ALA A 2 -37.13 17.77 0.66
CA ALA A 2 -36.74 16.49 0.11
C ALA A 2 -35.66 15.92 1.07
N THR A 3 -36.02 14.88 1.80
CA THR A 3 -35.08 14.09 2.59
C THR A 3 -34.26 13.29 1.57
N LEU A 4 -32.95 13.56 1.48
CA LEU A 4 -32.03 12.70 0.75
C LEU A 4 -32.26 11.27 1.24
N SER A 5 -32.81 10.42 0.37
CA SER A 5 -33.01 9.01 0.71
C SER A 5 -31.63 8.34 0.85
N LYS A 6 -31.54 7.36 1.72
CA LYS A 6 -30.34 6.55 1.95
C LYS A 6 -29.75 6.00 0.63
N GLY A 7 -30.56 5.82 -0.41
CA GLY A 7 -30.17 5.33 -1.73
C GLY A 7 -29.47 6.34 -2.64
N SER A 8 -29.72 7.66 -2.48
CA SER A 8 -29.08 8.67 -3.33
C SER A 8 -27.72 9.16 -2.83
N LEU A 9 -27.45 9.02 -1.51
CA LEU A 9 -26.14 9.32 -0.90
C LEU A 9 -25.18 8.11 -0.91
N PHE A 10 -25.70 6.92 -1.15
CA PHE A 10 -24.97 5.64 -1.03
C PHE A 10 -25.16 4.80 -2.28
N ASP A 11 -24.92 5.40 -3.45
CA ASP A 11 -24.93 4.67 -4.71
C ASP A 11 -23.76 3.64 -4.69
N PRO A 12 -24.04 2.36 -4.95
CA PRO A 12 -22.99 1.34 -5.09
C PRO A 12 -21.93 1.69 -6.13
N GLU A 13 -22.25 2.50 -7.14
CA GLU A 13 -21.30 3.01 -8.12
C GLU A 13 -20.28 3.95 -7.48
N LEU A 14 -20.65 4.77 -6.49
CA LEU A 14 -19.71 5.63 -5.75
C LEU A 14 -18.70 4.81 -4.94
N VAL A 15 -19.08 3.67 -4.41
CA VAL A 15 -18.19 2.77 -3.65
C VAL A 15 -17.23 2.05 -4.59
N SER A 16 -17.70 1.55 -5.73
CA SER A 16 -16.83 0.92 -6.74
C SER A 16 -15.87 1.91 -7.37
N ASP A 17 -16.27 3.16 -7.53
CA ASP A 17 -15.45 4.25 -8.04
C ASP A 17 -14.35 4.65 -7.05
N LEU A 18 -14.60 4.53 -5.73
CA LEU A 18 -13.59 4.73 -4.70
C LEU A 18 -12.41 3.76 -4.86
N ILE A 19 -12.70 2.48 -5.07
CA ILE A 19 -11.67 1.43 -5.28
C ILE A 19 -10.86 1.71 -6.56
N ASN A 20 -11.51 2.12 -7.62
CA ASN A 20 -10.83 2.43 -8.88
C ASN A 20 -9.96 3.69 -8.80
N LYS A 21 -10.32 4.67 -7.97
CA LYS A 21 -9.56 5.92 -7.77
C LYS A 21 -8.35 5.75 -6.87
N VAL A 22 -8.29 4.69 -6.07
CA VAL A 22 -7.11 4.29 -5.30
C VAL A 22 -5.98 3.80 -6.21
N LYS A 23 -6.33 3.14 -7.32
CA LYS A 23 -5.34 2.74 -8.35
C LYS A 23 -4.63 3.96 -8.93
N GLY A 24 -3.30 3.92 -8.97
CA GLY A 24 -2.46 5.01 -9.51
C GLY A 24 -2.06 6.09 -8.48
N LYS A 25 -2.40 5.89 -7.18
CA LYS A 25 -1.95 6.75 -6.07
C LYS A 25 -1.19 5.97 -5.00
N SER A 26 -1.13 4.66 -5.14
CA SER A 26 -0.40 3.72 -4.28
C SER A 26 0.37 2.75 -5.15
N SER A 27 1.65 2.57 -4.86
CA SER A 27 2.49 1.56 -5.51
C SER A 27 2.02 0.15 -5.18
N LEU A 28 1.61 -0.10 -3.94
CA LEU A 28 1.14 -1.40 -3.51
C LEU A 28 -0.15 -1.81 -4.25
N VAL A 29 -1.09 -0.88 -4.42
CA VAL A 29 -2.33 -1.15 -5.16
C VAL A 29 -2.06 -1.38 -6.65
N THR A 30 -1.05 -0.72 -7.20
CA THR A 30 -0.67 -0.87 -8.62
C THR A 30 0.01 -2.22 -8.87
N LEU A 31 0.88 -2.66 -7.96
CA LEU A 31 1.73 -3.84 -8.13
C LEU A 31 1.10 -5.14 -7.61
N SER A 32 0.09 -5.07 -6.75
CA SER A 32 -0.56 -6.22 -6.14
C SER A 32 -2.06 -6.22 -6.36
N GLN A 33 -2.68 -7.38 -6.13
CA GLN A 33 -4.12 -7.53 -6.26
C GLN A 33 -4.80 -7.43 -4.89
N GLN A 34 -5.94 -6.72 -4.88
CA GLN A 34 -6.81 -6.69 -3.71
C GLN A 34 -7.47 -8.06 -3.50
N LYS A 35 -7.47 -8.55 -2.26
CA LYS A 35 -8.24 -9.72 -1.83
C LYS A 35 -9.12 -9.34 -0.64
N PRO A 36 -10.41 -9.70 -0.62
CA PRO A 36 -11.27 -9.44 0.53
C PRO A 36 -10.69 -10.06 1.81
N ILE A 37 -10.74 -9.31 2.91
CA ILE A 37 -10.27 -9.77 4.22
C ILE A 37 -11.47 -9.87 5.16
N PRO A 38 -11.66 -10.98 5.89
CA PRO A 38 -12.71 -11.08 6.90
C PRO A 38 -12.54 -10.03 8.00
N PHE A 39 -13.63 -9.47 8.52
CA PHE A 39 -13.58 -8.44 9.56
C PHE A 39 -12.85 -8.89 10.84
N ASN A 40 -12.94 -10.17 11.17
CA ASN A 40 -12.25 -10.76 12.32
C ASN A 40 -10.77 -11.13 12.03
N GLY A 41 -10.25 -10.70 10.88
CA GLY A 41 -8.92 -11.05 10.42
C GLY A 41 -8.87 -12.39 9.67
N GLN A 42 -7.77 -12.57 8.96
CA GLN A 42 -7.48 -13.77 8.19
C GLN A 42 -6.18 -14.38 8.70
N LYS A 43 -6.18 -15.69 8.89
CA LYS A 43 -4.96 -16.44 9.19
C LYS A 43 -4.45 -17.07 7.91
N GLU A 44 -3.26 -16.70 7.53
CA GLU A 44 -2.49 -17.35 6.47
C GLU A 44 -1.42 -18.22 7.13
N PHE A 45 -1.07 -19.32 6.50
CA PHE A 45 -0.03 -20.20 7.00
C PHE A 45 1.11 -20.24 5.97
N THR A 46 2.29 -19.87 6.39
CA THR A 46 3.51 -20.16 5.64
C THR A 46 3.98 -21.55 6.05
N PHE A 47 4.13 -22.41 5.06
CA PHE A 47 4.54 -23.79 5.25
C PHE A 47 5.95 -23.96 4.69
N THR A 48 6.91 -24.28 5.54
CA THR A 48 8.31 -24.44 5.14
C THR A 48 8.76 -25.86 5.43
N MET A 49 9.36 -26.51 4.45
CA MET A 49 10.03 -27.82 4.58
C MET A 49 11.52 -27.56 4.79
N ASP A 50 12.15 -28.33 5.69
CA ASP A 50 13.56 -28.16 6.08
C ASP A 50 14.54 -29.00 5.27
N SER A 51 14.05 -29.88 4.41
CA SER A 51 14.87 -30.81 3.63
C SER A 51 14.28 -31.05 2.24
N GLU A 52 15.17 -31.40 1.32
CA GLU A 52 14.82 -31.81 -0.03
C GLU A 52 14.17 -33.19 -0.07
N ILE A 53 13.57 -33.53 -1.22
CA ILE A 53 13.04 -34.88 -1.48
C ILE A 53 14.18 -35.88 -1.56
N ASP A 54 13.94 -37.07 -1.04
CA ASP A 54 14.93 -38.16 -1.08
C ASP A 54 14.56 -39.22 -2.11
N ILE A 55 15.60 -39.79 -2.74
CA ILE A 55 15.46 -40.92 -3.65
C ILE A 55 15.59 -42.22 -2.87
N VAL A 56 14.50 -42.94 -2.71
CA VAL A 56 14.46 -44.17 -1.95
C VAL A 56 14.53 -45.38 -2.88
N ALA A 57 15.48 -46.31 -2.64
CA ALA A 57 15.59 -47.55 -3.38
C ALA A 57 14.43 -48.48 -3.05
N GLU A 58 14.18 -49.47 -3.92
CA GLU A 58 13.24 -50.58 -3.63
C GLU A 58 13.67 -51.29 -2.33
N ASN A 59 12.79 -51.32 -1.34
CA ASN A 59 13.06 -51.77 0.04
C ASN A 59 13.98 -50.86 0.89
N GLY A 60 14.26 -49.65 0.44
CA GLY A 60 14.99 -48.63 1.24
C GLY A 60 14.16 -48.07 2.37
N GLN A 61 14.84 -47.63 3.44
CA GLN A 61 14.21 -46.87 4.51
C GLN A 61 13.81 -45.49 4.01
N LYS A 62 12.55 -45.07 4.29
CA LYS A 62 12.08 -43.74 3.97
C LYS A 62 12.72 -42.73 4.91
N SER A 63 13.29 -41.65 4.34
CA SER A 63 13.68 -40.48 5.09
C SER A 63 12.45 -39.65 5.47
N HIS A 64 12.61 -38.77 6.45
CA HIS A 64 11.59 -37.79 6.83
C HIS A 64 12.27 -36.45 7.08
N GLY A 65 11.64 -35.38 6.61
CA GLY A 65 12.01 -34.01 6.91
C GLY A 65 11.14 -33.42 8.01
N GLY A 66 11.57 -32.28 8.53
CA GLY A 66 10.78 -31.44 9.42
C GLY A 66 9.91 -30.47 8.63
N VAL A 67 8.86 -30.02 9.27
CA VAL A 67 7.94 -29.02 8.72
C VAL A 67 7.73 -27.93 9.76
N SER A 68 7.89 -26.69 9.36
CA SER A 68 7.50 -25.54 10.19
C SER A 68 6.28 -24.84 9.58
N VAL A 69 5.35 -24.44 10.45
CA VAL A 69 4.15 -23.69 10.08
C VAL A 69 4.18 -22.38 10.84
N ALA A 70 4.35 -21.29 10.13
CA ALA A 70 4.29 -19.97 10.72
C ALA A 70 2.94 -19.31 10.37
N PRO A 71 2.06 -19.06 11.37
CA PRO A 71 0.81 -18.36 11.12
C PRO A 71 1.08 -16.86 10.94
N LEU A 72 0.63 -16.31 9.82
CA LEU A 72 0.51 -14.86 9.63
C LEU A 72 -0.95 -14.48 9.85
N THR A 73 -1.20 -13.58 10.78
CA THR A 73 -2.56 -13.04 10.99
C THR A 73 -2.64 -11.65 10.38
N ILE A 74 -3.50 -11.50 9.37
CA ILE A 74 -3.84 -10.21 8.79
C ILE A 74 -5.01 -9.66 9.58
N VAL A 75 -4.77 -8.63 10.38
CA VAL A 75 -5.80 -7.95 11.19
C VAL A 75 -6.19 -6.66 10.50
N PRO A 76 -7.49 -6.45 10.18
CA PRO A 76 -7.94 -5.18 9.62
C PRO A 76 -7.75 -4.03 10.61
N ILE A 77 -7.21 -2.93 10.12
CA ILE A 77 -7.01 -1.69 10.86
C ILE A 77 -8.08 -0.69 10.42
N LYS A 78 -8.70 -0.01 11.39
CA LYS A 78 -9.64 1.08 11.12
C LYS A 78 -8.87 2.34 10.75
N VAL A 79 -9.17 2.89 9.59
CA VAL A 79 -8.69 4.20 9.14
C VAL A 79 -9.88 5.10 8.86
N GLU A 80 -9.73 6.38 9.17
CA GLU A 80 -10.80 7.36 9.02
C GLU A 80 -10.27 8.69 8.49
N TYR A 81 -11.15 9.43 7.86
CA TYR A 81 -10.96 10.84 7.55
C TYR A 81 -12.28 11.58 7.72
N GLY A 82 -12.24 12.67 8.46
CA GLY A 82 -13.39 13.52 8.64
C GLY A 82 -13.04 15.00 8.47
N ALA A 83 -14.02 15.80 8.08
CA ALA A 83 -13.88 17.24 7.91
C ALA A 83 -15.19 17.96 8.27
N ARG A 84 -15.05 19.13 8.88
CA ARG A 84 -16.16 20.07 9.10
C ARG A 84 -16.40 20.87 7.84
N ILE A 85 -17.68 21.04 7.49
CA ILE A 85 -18.13 21.94 6.44
C ILE A 85 -19.30 22.80 6.94
N SER A 86 -19.61 23.90 6.27
CA SER A 86 -20.78 24.70 6.61
C SER A 86 -22.07 23.90 6.49
N ASP A 87 -23.04 24.14 7.37
CA ASP A 87 -24.36 23.51 7.30
C ASP A 87 -25.20 24.04 6.12
N GLU A 88 -24.79 25.10 5.44
CA GLU A 88 -25.34 25.53 4.17
C GLU A 88 -25.33 24.41 3.11
N PHE A 89 -24.41 23.44 3.25
CA PHE A 89 -24.41 22.21 2.48
C PHE A 89 -25.79 21.50 2.48
N ILE A 90 -26.50 21.51 3.61
CA ILE A 90 -27.82 20.85 3.75
C ILE A 90 -28.89 21.59 2.94
N TYR A 91 -28.70 22.90 2.73
CA TYR A 91 -29.61 23.76 1.98
C TYR A 91 -29.24 23.92 0.51
N ALA A 92 -28.07 23.45 0.13
CA ALA A 92 -27.62 23.47 -1.27
C ALA A 92 -28.54 22.62 -2.17
N SER A 93 -28.49 22.85 -3.46
CA SER A 93 -29.21 22.02 -4.42
C SER A 93 -28.70 20.57 -4.37
N GLU A 94 -29.55 19.62 -4.73
CA GLU A 94 -29.18 18.19 -4.74
C GLU A 94 -27.90 17.94 -5.56
N LYS A 95 -27.76 18.62 -6.69
CA LYS A 95 -26.55 18.54 -7.53
C LYS A 95 -25.30 19.00 -6.79
N GLU A 96 -25.36 20.16 -6.12
CA GLU A 96 -24.23 20.69 -5.36
C GLU A 96 -23.87 19.79 -4.19
N GLN A 97 -24.83 19.19 -3.51
CA GLN A 97 -24.59 18.22 -2.45
C GLN A 97 -23.86 16.98 -2.99
N ILE A 98 -24.29 16.45 -4.15
CA ILE A 98 -23.63 15.31 -4.82
C ILE A 98 -22.19 15.68 -5.21
N ASP A 99 -21.98 16.86 -5.79
CA ASP A 99 -20.64 17.31 -6.21
C ASP A 99 -19.68 17.43 -5.01
N ILE A 100 -20.15 17.95 -3.89
CA ILE A 100 -19.36 18.06 -2.64
C ILE A 100 -19.02 16.67 -2.07
N VAL A 101 -20.00 15.77 -2.01
CA VAL A 101 -19.80 14.39 -1.54
C VAL A 101 -18.80 13.67 -2.44
N LYS A 102 -18.92 13.82 -3.75
CA LYS A 102 -17.99 13.24 -4.72
C LYS A 102 -16.57 13.79 -4.53
N ALA A 103 -16.42 15.10 -4.38
CA ALA A 103 -15.10 15.73 -4.13
C ALA A 103 -14.48 15.25 -2.82
N PHE A 104 -15.29 15.07 -1.76
CA PHE A 104 -14.82 14.52 -0.48
C PHE A 104 -14.34 13.08 -0.65
N ASN A 105 -15.14 12.22 -1.30
CA ASN A 105 -14.78 10.83 -1.55
C ASN A 105 -13.52 10.70 -2.41
N ASP A 106 -13.36 11.54 -3.44
CA ASP A 106 -12.15 11.59 -4.28
C ASP A 106 -10.92 11.99 -3.47
N GLY A 107 -11.09 12.93 -2.56
CA GLY A 107 -10.06 13.35 -1.61
C GLY A 107 -9.69 12.22 -0.64
N TYR A 108 -10.70 11.55 -0.07
CA TYR A 108 -10.51 10.42 0.83
C TYR A 108 -9.79 9.25 0.15
N ALA A 109 -10.21 8.86 -1.06
CA ALA A 109 -9.57 7.80 -1.83
C ALA A 109 -8.08 8.04 -2.06
N ARG A 110 -7.70 9.29 -2.44
CA ARG A 110 -6.29 9.66 -2.60
C ARG A 110 -5.50 9.57 -1.30
N LYS A 111 -6.10 9.98 -0.18
CA LYS A 111 -5.48 9.89 1.15
C LYS A 111 -5.35 8.45 1.62
N LEU A 112 -6.37 7.64 1.36
CA LEU A 112 -6.38 6.21 1.70
C LEU A 112 -5.30 5.44 0.94
N ALA A 113 -5.18 5.67 -0.38
CA ALA A 113 -4.15 5.07 -1.22
C ALA A 113 -2.75 5.38 -0.71
N ARG A 114 -2.44 6.68 -0.52
CA ARG A 114 -1.19 7.11 0.07
C ARG A 114 -0.99 6.53 1.48
N GLY A 115 -2.06 6.48 2.27
CA GLY A 115 -2.05 5.94 3.63
C GLY A 115 -1.67 4.48 3.66
N LEU A 116 -2.21 3.66 2.76
CA LEU A 116 -1.87 2.24 2.64
C LEU A 116 -0.36 2.06 2.41
N ASP A 117 0.22 2.78 1.44
CA ASP A 117 1.66 2.73 1.18
C ASP A 117 2.47 3.10 2.43
N LEU A 118 2.15 4.21 3.10
CA LEU A 118 2.88 4.67 4.26
C LEU A 118 2.80 3.70 5.44
N MET A 119 1.64 3.10 5.66
CA MET A 119 1.42 2.10 6.70
C MET A 119 2.16 0.80 6.38
N ALA A 120 2.03 0.29 5.16
CA ALA A 120 2.60 -0.99 4.78
C ALA A 120 4.10 -0.92 4.50
N PHE A 121 4.62 0.16 3.89
CA PHE A 121 6.08 0.30 3.70
C PHE A 121 6.80 0.61 5.01
N HIS A 122 6.28 1.56 5.80
CA HIS A 122 7.06 2.18 6.89
C HIS A 122 6.48 1.98 8.29
N GLY A 123 5.33 1.33 8.45
CA GLY A 123 4.71 1.12 9.77
C GLY A 123 4.28 2.41 10.48
N ILE A 124 4.05 3.49 9.74
CA ILE A 124 3.73 4.81 10.31
C ILE A 124 2.24 5.14 10.20
N ASN A 125 1.74 5.91 11.16
CA ASN A 125 0.44 6.55 11.03
C ASN A 125 0.54 7.71 10.01
N PRO A 126 -0.23 7.68 8.90
CA PRO A 126 -0.12 8.67 7.84
C PRO A 126 -0.36 10.12 8.27
N ARG A 127 -1.17 10.33 9.33
CA ARG A 127 -1.52 11.66 9.83
C ARG A 127 -0.42 12.26 10.69
N SER A 128 0.16 11.49 11.61
CA SER A 128 1.21 11.96 12.52
C SER A 128 2.61 11.82 11.94
N GLY A 129 2.81 10.93 10.96
CA GLY A 129 4.14 10.59 10.41
C GLY A 129 5.02 9.77 11.37
N THR A 130 4.47 9.27 12.49
CA THR A 130 5.19 8.51 13.51
C THR A 130 4.83 7.03 13.45
N ALA A 131 5.72 6.18 13.97
CA ALA A 131 5.48 4.74 14.07
C ALA A 131 4.17 4.44 14.81
N SER A 132 3.42 3.45 14.31
CA SER A 132 2.13 3.05 14.87
C SER A 132 2.24 1.70 15.57
N ALA A 133 1.97 1.68 16.88
CA ALA A 133 1.92 0.44 17.65
C ALA A 133 0.82 -0.54 17.17
N ILE A 134 -0.23 -0.02 16.50
CA ILE A 134 -1.31 -0.85 15.94
C ILE A 134 -0.81 -1.66 14.75
N ILE A 135 0.11 -1.11 13.96
CA ILE A 135 0.72 -1.80 12.81
C ILE A 135 1.77 -2.79 13.30
N GLY A 136 2.49 -2.46 14.39
CA GLY A 136 3.60 -3.26 14.89
C GLY A 136 4.66 -3.49 13.82
N ASP A 137 5.10 -4.74 13.67
CA ASP A 137 6.14 -5.15 12.71
C ASP A 137 5.60 -5.53 11.32
N ASN A 138 4.30 -5.34 11.07
CA ASN A 138 3.67 -5.70 9.80
C ASN A 138 3.90 -4.62 8.73
N HIS A 139 5.16 -4.36 8.40
CA HIS A 139 5.57 -3.41 7.37
C HIS A 139 6.90 -3.79 6.72
N PHE A 140 7.17 -3.30 5.50
CA PHE A 140 8.33 -3.68 4.72
C PHE A 140 9.66 -3.31 5.41
N ASP A 141 9.76 -2.14 6.04
CA ASP A 141 10.99 -1.73 6.75
C ASP A 141 11.41 -2.73 7.85
N SER A 142 10.44 -3.44 8.46
CA SER A 142 10.70 -4.46 9.48
C SER A 142 10.85 -5.87 8.90
N LYS A 143 9.96 -6.26 7.98
CA LYS A 143 9.89 -7.63 7.47
C LYS A 143 10.95 -7.94 6.41
N VAL A 144 11.36 -6.95 5.61
CA VAL A 144 12.33 -7.15 4.53
C VAL A 144 13.71 -6.76 4.99
N THR A 145 14.52 -7.77 5.30
CA THR A 145 15.89 -7.62 5.81
C THR A 145 16.95 -7.61 4.70
N GLN A 146 16.61 -8.09 3.51
CA GLN A 146 17.49 -8.06 2.36
C GLN A 146 17.64 -6.64 1.83
N THR A 147 18.82 -6.05 2.00
CA THR A 147 19.10 -4.67 1.61
C THR A 147 20.32 -4.55 0.73
N VAL A 148 20.29 -3.61 -0.20
CA VAL A 148 21.41 -3.21 -1.06
C VAL A 148 21.66 -1.73 -0.86
N ASP A 149 22.90 -1.34 -0.68
CA ASP A 149 23.28 0.06 -0.55
C ASP A 149 23.20 0.78 -1.90
N PHE A 150 22.58 1.94 -1.91
CA PHE A 150 22.40 2.72 -3.12
C PHE A 150 23.74 3.31 -3.60
N ASN A 151 24.10 2.95 -4.83
CA ASN A 151 25.21 3.55 -5.58
C ASN A 151 24.68 4.39 -6.74
N ALA A 152 24.75 5.71 -6.61
CA ALA A 152 24.27 6.63 -7.64
C ALA A 152 25.09 6.58 -8.95
N ALA A 153 26.31 6.07 -8.92
CA ALA A 153 27.14 5.93 -10.10
C ALA A 153 26.74 4.73 -10.98
N ASP A 154 26.18 3.69 -10.36
CA ASP A 154 25.69 2.49 -11.05
C ASP A 154 24.37 2.00 -10.43
N PRO A 155 23.25 2.71 -10.69
CA PRO A 155 21.96 2.32 -10.15
C PRO A 155 21.38 1.04 -10.76
N ASP A 156 21.82 0.63 -11.95
CA ASP A 156 21.43 -0.62 -12.60
C ASP A 156 21.97 -1.81 -11.79
N ALA A 157 23.24 -1.77 -11.39
CA ALA A 157 23.84 -2.79 -10.54
C ALA A 157 23.13 -2.96 -9.18
N ASN A 158 22.50 -1.91 -8.64
CA ASN A 158 21.72 -2.03 -7.42
C ASN A 158 20.48 -2.91 -7.61
N ILE A 159 19.79 -2.79 -8.76
CA ILE A 159 18.62 -3.62 -9.06
C ILE A 159 19.07 -5.07 -9.30
N GLU A 160 20.17 -5.28 -10.04
CA GLU A 160 20.73 -6.61 -10.25
C GLU A 160 21.12 -7.30 -8.94
N ALA A 161 21.74 -6.57 -8.02
CA ALA A 161 22.09 -7.08 -6.69
C ALA A 161 20.84 -7.43 -5.87
N ALA A 162 19.83 -6.58 -5.87
CA ALA A 162 18.57 -6.84 -5.18
C ALA A 162 17.83 -8.05 -5.78
N ALA A 163 17.82 -8.18 -7.11
CA ALA A 163 17.26 -9.33 -7.80
C ALA A 163 18.01 -10.63 -7.43
N SER A 164 19.34 -10.59 -7.35
CA SER A 164 20.16 -11.73 -6.96
C SER A 164 19.87 -12.22 -5.54
N LEU A 165 19.61 -11.29 -4.59
CA LEU A 165 19.20 -11.66 -3.22
C LEU A 165 17.88 -12.43 -3.22
N ILE A 166 16.90 -11.97 -3.98
CA ILE A 166 15.59 -12.63 -4.07
C ILE A 166 15.71 -14.00 -4.73
N GLN A 167 16.44 -14.09 -5.83
CA GLN A 167 16.66 -15.36 -6.55
C GLN A 167 17.48 -16.35 -5.72
N GLY A 168 18.42 -15.86 -4.91
CA GLY A 168 19.17 -16.68 -3.95
C GLY A 168 18.31 -17.29 -2.85
N SER A 169 17.14 -16.72 -2.60
CA SER A 169 16.09 -17.24 -1.72
C SER A 169 14.96 -17.96 -2.49
N GLU A 170 15.21 -18.34 -3.75
CA GLU A 170 14.23 -18.99 -4.65
C GLU A 170 12.97 -18.15 -4.91
N GLY A 171 13.05 -16.85 -4.65
CA GLY A 171 11.97 -15.90 -4.84
C GLY A 171 11.75 -15.52 -6.30
N VAL A 172 10.55 -15.02 -6.60
CA VAL A 172 10.14 -14.53 -7.92
C VAL A 172 9.99 -13.01 -7.85
N ILE A 173 10.29 -12.32 -8.95
CA ILE A 173 10.10 -10.88 -9.07
C ILE A 173 8.87 -10.63 -9.94
N SER A 174 7.80 -10.09 -9.35
CA SER A 174 6.57 -9.72 -10.05
C SER A 174 6.38 -8.21 -10.18
N GLY A 175 7.18 -7.41 -9.46
CA GLY A 175 7.04 -5.95 -9.49
C GLY A 175 8.16 -5.21 -8.76
N MET A 176 8.17 -3.90 -8.98
CA MET A 176 9.12 -2.97 -8.38
C MET A 176 8.46 -1.64 -8.06
N ALA A 177 8.52 -1.22 -6.79
CA ALA A 177 8.14 0.12 -6.35
C ALA A 177 9.40 0.98 -6.24
N MET A 178 9.40 2.16 -6.85
CA MET A 178 10.60 2.99 -7.00
C MET A 178 10.32 4.42 -6.54
N ASP A 179 11.25 5.00 -5.77
CA ASP A 179 11.23 6.42 -5.45
C ASP A 179 11.65 7.26 -6.67
N PRO A 180 11.07 8.46 -6.88
CA PRO A 180 11.48 9.36 -7.96
C PRO A 180 12.96 9.70 -8.00
N GLN A 181 13.66 9.69 -6.84
CA GLN A 181 15.11 9.93 -6.79
C GLN A 181 15.88 8.81 -7.50
N PHE A 182 15.51 7.54 -7.25
CA PHE A 182 16.14 6.40 -7.89
C PHE A 182 15.80 6.36 -9.39
N SER A 183 14.54 6.59 -9.76
CA SER A 183 14.12 6.72 -11.15
C SER A 183 14.94 7.77 -11.91
N SER A 184 15.20 8.91 -11.29
CA SER A 184 16.03 9.97 -11.88
C SER A 184 17.49 9.54 -12.08
N ALA A 185 18.04 8.74 -11.13
CA ALA A 185 19.38 8.20 -11.26
C ALA A 185 19.47 7.19 -12.43
N LEU A 186 18.50 6.28 -12.57
CA LEU A 186 18.41 5.39 -13.73
C LEU A 186 18.25 6.16 -15.05
N ALA A 187 17.39 7.17 -15.09
CA ALA A 187 17.20 8.00 -16.30
C ALA A 187 18.45 8.76 -16.71
N ALA A 188 19.35 9.06 -15.76
CA ALA A 188 20.62 9.71 -16.00
C ALA A 188 21.75 8.74 -16.36
N TYR A 189 21.58 7.44 -16.06
CA TYR A 189 22.59 6.41 -16.26
C TYR A 189 22.92 6.20 -17.73
N LYS A 190 24.23 6.21 -18.03
CA LYS A 190 24.74 6.07 -19.39
C LYS A 190 25.89 5.07 -19.45
N VAL A 191 25.88 4.23 -20.48
CA VAL A 191 27.00 3.38 -20.84
C VAL A 191 27.51 3.85 -22.19
N ASN A 192 28.77 4.17 -22.29
CA ASN A 192 29.42 4.72 -23.52
C ASN A 192 28.67 5.95 -24.10
N GLY A 193 28.15 6.82 -23.21
CA GLY A 193 27.42 8.03 -23.59
C GLY A 193 25.93 7.82 -23.94
N VAL A 194 25.46 6.57 -24.02
CA VAL A 194 24.08 6.23 -24.36
C VAL A 194 23.26 5.99 -23.10
N LYS A 195 22.11 6.66 -23.00
CA LYS A 195 21.14 6.42 -21.90
C LYS A 195 20.61 5.00 -21.95
N GLN A 196 20.64 4.31 -20.81
CA GLN A 196 20.19 2.93 -20.71
C GLN A 196 18.68 2.81 -20.43
N PHE A 197 18.07 3.81 -19.79
CA PHE A 197 16.66 3.86 -19.41
C PHE A 197 15.99 5.15 -19.93
N PRO A 198 15.90 5.34 -21.27
CA PRO A 198 15.31 6.56 -21.84
C PRO A 198 13.82 6.72 -21.53
N GLU A 199 13.11 5.61 -21.24
CA GLU A 199 11.70 5.57 -20.87
C GLU A 199 11.40 6.24 -19.53
N LEU A 200 12.40 6.40 -18.67
CA LEU A 200 12.27 7.11 -17.37
C LEU A 200 12.60 8.60 -17.48
N ALA A 201 12.92 9.10 -18.67
CA ALA A 201 13.29 10.49 -18.85
C ALA A 201 12.16 11.45 -18.46
N TRP A 202 12.53 12.61 -17.91
CA TRP A 202 11.61 13.69 -17.52
C TRP A 202 10.56 13.30 -16.48
N GLY A 203 10.85 12.30 -15.63
CA GLY A 203 9.94 11.84 -14.59
C GLY A 203 8.75 11.01 -15.10
N ALA A 204 8.91 10.40 -16.26
CA ALA A 204 7.90 9.46 -16.79
C ALA A 204 7.75 8.25 -15.86
N ASN A 205 6.50 7.78 -15.72
CA ASN A 205 6.17 6.50 -15.07
C ASN A 205 5.59 5.56 -16.13
N PRO A 206 6.43 4.73 -16.77
CA PRO A 206 6.03 3.91 -17.92
C PRO A 206 5.17 2.69 -17.52
N GLY A 207 5.02 2.40 -16.23
CA GLY A 207 4.31 1.23 -15.72
C GLY A 207 5.11 -0.08 -15.77
N ALA A 208 6.22 -0.12 -16.50
CA ALA A 208 7.17 -1.24 -16.52
C ALA A 208 8.55 -0.74 -16.93
N VAL A 209 9.61 -1.32 -16.35
CA VAL A 209 11.01 -1.08 -16.71
C VAL A 209 11.64 -2.42 -17.04
N ARG A 210 12.19 -2.55 -18.23
CA ARG A 210 12.74 -3.83 -18.77
C ARG A 210 11.79 -5.03 -18.59
N GLY A 211 10.49 -4.81 -18.71
CA GLY A 211 9.48 -5.85 -18.59
C GLY A 211 9.01 -6.16 -17.16
N ILE A 212 9.63 -5.58 -16.12
CA ILE A 212 9.19 -5.69 -14.74
C ILE A 212 8.13 -4.60 -14.48
N PRO A 213 6.90 -4.95 -14.06
CA PRO A 213 5.91 -3.99 -13.62
C PRO A 213 6.49 -3.04 -12.58
N THR A 214 6.42 -1.74 -12.84
CA THR A 214 7.07 -0.73 -11.99
C THR A 214 6.14 0.43 -11.75
N ASP A 215 6.06 0.88 -10.51
CA ASP A 215 5.39 2.13 -10.14
C ASP A 215 6.37 3.08 -9.46
N ILE A 216 6.34 4.35 -9.87
CA ILE A 216 7.20 5.39 -9.34
C ILE A 216 6.39 6.30 -8.44
N ASN A 217 6.68 6.21 -7.13
CA ASN A 217 5.93 6.94 -6.13
C ASN A 217 6.84 7.39 -4.97
N ARG A 218 6.66 8.63 -4.53
CA ARG A 218 7.39 9.18 -3.39
C ARG A 218 7.04 8.49 -2.05
N THR A 219 5.97 7.71 -1.99
CA THR A 219 5.61 6.94 -0.80
C THR A 219 6.63 5.85 -0.47
N VAL A 220 7.40 5.39 -1.45
CA VAL A 220 8.45 4.37 -1.26
C VAL A 220 9.53 4.86 -0.31
N SER A 221 10.00 6.09 -0.44
CA SER A 221 10.97 6.66 0.50
C SER A 221 10.29 7.42 1.65
N ASN A 222 9.25 8.17 1.33
CA ASN A 222 8.62 9.13 2.24
C ASN A 222 9.63 10.01 3.01
N GLY A 223 10.77 10.33 2.37
CA GLY A 223 11.86 11.06 2.99
C GLY A 223 12.77 10.23 3.92
N LYS A 224 12.59 8.91 3.94
CA LYS A 224 13.46 7.94 4.61
C LYS A 224 14.49 7.35 3.63
N ASN A 225 15.08 6.22 3.98
CA ASN A 225 16.21 5.65 3.27
C ASN A 225 15.83 4.75 2.09
N ASP A 226 14.60 4.25 2.02
CA ASP A 226 14.20 3.34 0.95
C ASP A 226 14.07 4.05 -0.39
N LEU A 227 14.71 3.53 -1.41
CA LEU A 227 14.67 4.06 -2.77
C LEU A 227 13.98 3.09 -3.74
N VAL A 228 14.10 1.80 -3.50
CA VAL A 228 13.44 0.75 -4.28
C VAL A 228 13.00 -0.36 -3.36
N ILE A 229 11.83 -0.92 -3.62
CA ILE A 229 11.37 -2.19 -3.08
C ILE A 229 11.02 -3.06 -4.27
N ILE A 230 11.68 -4.18 -4.43
CA ILE A 230 11.51 -5.13 -5.53
C ILE A 230 11.18 -6.50 -4.96
N GLY A 231 10.34 -7.29 -5.64
CA GLY A 231 9.99 -8.64 -5.21
C GLY A 231 8.66 -9.15 -5.72
N ASP A 232 8.09 -10.15 -5.04
CA ASP A 232 6.82 -10.77 -5.41
C ASP A 232 5.61 -10.12 -4.76
N PHE A 233 5.19 -9.00 -5.32
CA PHE A 233 3.98 -8.30 -4.90
C PHE A 233 2.70 -9.06 -5.24
N SER A 234 2.74 -9.99 -6.19
CA SER A 234 1.56 -10.71 -6.67
C SER A 234 1.11 -11.84 -5.74
N SER A 235 2.08 -12.54 -5.14
CA SER A 235 1.83 -13.73 -4.32
C SER A 235 2.18 -13.52 -2.85
N MET A 236 3.27 -12.77 -2.57
CA MET A 236 3.83 -12.62 -1.22
C MET A 236 3.42 -11.34 -0.51
N PHE A 237 2.64 -10.49 -1.17
CA PHE A 237 1.96 -9.35 -0.56
C PHE A 237 0.46 -9.43 -0.82
N GLN A 238 -0.33 -9.29 0.24
CA GLN A 238 -1.79 -9.26 0.16
C GLN A 238 -2.33 -8.05 0.90
N TRP A 239 -3.34 -7.41 0.33
CA TRP A 239 -4.07 -6.35 1.00
C TRP A 239 -5.56 -6.42 0.63
N GLY A 240 -6.41 -5.81 1.44
CA GLY A 240 -7.82 -5.74 1.12
C GLY A 240 -8.64 -5.03 2.17
N TYR A 241 -9.91 -4.83 1.84
CA TYR A 241 -10.89 -4.25 2.73
C TYR A 241 -11.67 -5.35 3.45
N ALA A 242 -11.85 -5.16 4.77
CA ALA A 242 -12.75 -5.99 5.57
C ALA A 242 -14.15 -5.37 5.60
N LYS A 243 -14.22 -4.04 5.65
CA LYS A 243 -15.47 -3.28 5.64
C LYS A 243 -15.18 -1.85 5.20
N GLU A 244 -16.05 -1.33 4.37
CA GLU A 244 -16.12 0.09 4.05
C GLU A 244 -17.37 0.66 4.71
N ILE A 245 -17.21 1.80 5.37
CA ILE A 245 -18.31 2.58 5.90
C ILE A 245 -18.41 3.78 4.97
N PRO A 246 -19.49 3.88 4.20
CA PRO A 246 -19.68 4.99 3.31
C PRO A 246 -19.75 6.30 4.08
N LEU A 247 -19.67 7.40 3.35
CA LEU A 247 -19.74 8.74 3.91
C LEU A 247 -20.92 8.90 4.88
N GLU A 248 -20.61 9.29 6.10
CA GLU A 248 -21.58 9.68 7.12
C GLU A 248 -21.63 11.20 7.22
N VAL A 249 -22.83 11.76 7.26
CA VAL A 249 -23.07 13.18 7.51
C VAL A 249 -23.57 13.34 8.92
N ILE A 250 -22.72 13.83 9.82
CA ILE A 250 -23.02 14.06 11.23
C ILE A 250 -23.46 15.51 11.40
N LYS A 251 -24.64 15.72 12.00
CA LYS A 251 -25.26 17.04 12.10
C LYS A 251 -25.20 17.65 13.51
N TYR A 252 -24.79 16.90 14.52
CA TYR A 252 -24.84 17.29 15.92
C TYR A 252 -23.61 16.76 16.68
N GLY A 253 -23.30 17.42 17.78
CA GLY A 253 -22.21 17.01 18.68
C GLY A 253 -20.84 17.56 18.27
N ASP A 254 -19.79 17.01 18.87
CA ASP A 254 -18.40 17.35 18.61
C ASP A 254 -17.61 16.09 18.17
N PRO A 255 -17.77 15.66 16.91
CA PRO A 255 -17.24 14.37 16.44
C PRO A 255 -15.71 14.33 16.32
N ASP A 256 -15.03 15.46 16.32
CA ASP A 256 -13.57 15.57 16.22
C ASP A 256 -12.88 16.04 17.49
N GLY A 257 -13.65 16.19 18.60
CA GLY A 257 -13.11 16.59 19.89
C GLY A 257 -12.52 18.00 19.92
N SER A 258 -12.98 18.89 19.03
CA SER A 258 -12.45 20.26 18.94
C SER A 258 -12.95 21.22 20.06
N GLY A 259 -13.87 20.76 20.88
CA GLY A 259 -14.57 21.57 21.89
C GLY A 259 -15.70 22.43 21.30
N LYS A 260 -16.05 22.23 20.03
CA LYS A 260 -17.08 23.01 19.31
C LYS A 260 -18.21 22.10 18.85
N ASP A 261 -19.38 22.27 19.40
CA ASP A 261 -20.59 21.57 18.94
C ASP A 261 -20.97 22.06 17.52
N LEU A 262 -21.24 21.10 16.61
CA LEU A 262 -21.53 21.39 15.21
C LEU A 262 -22.69 22.36 15.05
N LYS A 263 -23.77 22.19 15.82
CA LYS A 263 -24.98 23.01 15.69
C LYS A 263 -24.75 24.46 16.12
N ASN A 264 -23.93 24.66 17.17
CA ASN A 264 -23.61 25.99 17.68
C ASN A 264 -22.73 26.79 16.72
N TYR A 265 -22.05 26.12 15.79
CA TYR A 265 -21.15 26.75 14.81
C TYR A 265 -21.67 26.66 13.37
N ASN A 266 -22.93 26.30 13.14
CA ASN A 266 -23.53 26.15 11.81
C ASN A 266 -22.69 25.23 10.90
N GLN A 267 -22.35 24.05 11.41
CA GLN A 267 -21.49 23.08 10.73
C GLN A 267 -22.12 21.70 10.70
N VAL A 268 -21.70 20.92 9.70
CA VAL A 268 -21.88 19.45 9.64
C VAL A 268 -20.51 18.81 9.49
N TYR A 269 -20.41 17.55 9.86
CA TYR A 269 -19.18 16.78 9.76
C TYR A 269 -19.36 15.65 8.78
N LEU A 270 -18.51 15.61 7.77
CA LEU A 270 -18.41 14.51 6.81
C LEU A 270 -17.37 13.53 7.33
N ARG A 271 -17.70 12.24 7.43
CA ARG A 271 -16.79 11.19 7.88
C ARG A 271 -16.87 9.97 6.98
N SER A 272 -15.71 9.47 6.53
CA SER A 272 -15.58 8.16 5.91
C SER A 272 -14.63 7.29 6.72
N GLU A 273 -14.98 6.01 6.86
CA GLU A 273 -14.20 5.03 7.60
C GLU A 273 -13.98 3.81 6.72
N THR A 274 -12.81 3.19 6.85
CA THR A 274 -12.47 1.97 6.12
C THR A 274 -11.72 1.03 7.04
N TYR A 275 -12.07 -0.24 7.02
CA TYR A 275 -11.31 -1.30 7.67
C TYR A 275 -10.50 -2.01 6.59
N LEU A 276 -9.21 -1.78 6.58
CA LEU A 276 -8.29 -2.40 5.64
C LEU A 276 -7.19 -3.17 6.37
N GLY A 277 -6.70 -4.21 5.73
CA GLY A 277 -5.59 -4.99 6.26
C GLY A 277 -4.62 -5.36 5.14
N TRP A 278 -3.43 -5.72 5.53
CA TRP A 278 -2.42 -6.25 4.62
C TRP A 278 -1.51 -7.25 5.35
N GLY A 279 -0.80 -8.03 4.58
CA GLY A 279 0.19 -8.97 5.08
C GLY A 279 1.33 -9.14 4.10
N ILE A 280 2.54 -9.24 4.63
CA ILE A 280 3.75 -9.64 3.92
C ILE A 280 3.98 -11.10 4.30
N MET A 281 3.75 -12.03 3.34
CA MET A 281 3.78 -13.46 3.60
C MET A 281 5.18 -13.96 3.85
N ASP A 282 6.15 -13.47 3.07
CA ASP A 282 7.56 -13.80 3.22
C ASP A 282 8.43 -12.56 2.90
N GLY A 283 9.24 -12.14 3.87
CA GLY A 283 10.16 -11.01 3.71
C GLY A 283 11.34 -11.31 2.77
N ASN A 284 11.74 -12.58 2.63
CA ASN A 284 12.84 -12.97 1.76
C ASN A 284 12.47 -12.95 0.27
N SER A 285 11.19 -12.89 -0.04
CA SER A 285 10.69 -12.69 -1.40
C SER A 285 10.79 -11.24 -1.86
N PHE A 286 11.38 -10.36 -1.04
CA PHE A 286 11.59 -8.94 -1.35
C PHE A 286 13.01 -8.51 -1.00
N ALA A 287 13.47 -7.46 -1.69
CA ALA A 287 14.69 -6.76 -1.35
C ALA A 287 14.49 -5.25 -1.45
N ARG A 288 15.27 -4.48 -0.68
CA ARG A 288 15.21 -3.02 -0.66
C ARG A 288 16.54 -2.42 -1.08
N VAL A 289 16.52 -1.41 -1.95
CA VAL A 289 17.68 -0.55 -2.18
C VAL A 289 17.55 0.64 -1.26
N ILE A 290 18.53 0.82 -0.37
CA ILE A 290 18.49 1.82 0.68
C ILE A 290 19.64 2.82 0.56
N LYS A 291 19.40 4.04 1.00
CA LYS A 291 20.44 5.03 1.21
C LYS A 291 21.13 4.75 2.55
N THR A 292 22.38 4.37 2.52
CA THR A 292 23.22 4.29 3.73
C THR A 292 23.83 5.64 4.05
N GLY A 293 23.57 6.14 5.24
CA GLY A 293 24.21 7.34 5.78
C GLY A 293 23.66 8.66 5.26
N GLY A 294 22.65 9.19 5.92
CA GLY A 294 22.32 10.60 6.04
C GLY A 294 22.44 11.02 7.48
#